data_339229b92531040f21b6df52b11020df
#
_entry.id   339229b92531040f21b6df52b11020df
#
_cell.length_a   1.000
_cell.length_b   1.000
_cell.length_c   1.000
_cell.angle_alpha   90.00
_cell.angle_beta   90.00
_cell.angle_gamma   90.00
#
_symmetry.space_group_name_H-M   'P 1'
#
loop_
_entity.id
_entity.type
_entity.pdbx_description
1 polymer ?
#
loop_
_entity_poly.entity_id
_entity_poly.type
_entity_poly.pdbx_seq_one_letter_code
_entity_poly.pdbx_strand_id
1 'polypeptide(L)'
;MTSPIRSQYEDFMRHVFEHGVEKADRTGTGTKSAFGHQMRFDLSEGFPLVTTKKVHLKSVVLELLWFLRGDGNAKWLQDRGVTIWNEWAKPDGDLGPVYGVQWRSWPTPGGGHIDQIAEVVKQLKTNPDSRRIIVSAWNVADLSKMALMPCHAFFQFYVAPSTGSAQVGKLSCQLYQRSADIFLGVPFNIASYALLTHMLAQQCDMDVGDFIWTGGDCHIYSNHHEQVRAQLARAPRPYPTLLIKRRPASIFDYEYEDFAVEGYDPHPAIKAAVAV
;
A
#
# COMPACT_ATOMS: atom_id res chain seq x y z
N MET A 1 14.86 6.14 -30.89
CA MET A 1 15.27 5.45 -29.66
C MET A 1 14.30 5.90 -28.58
N THR A 2 13.50 5.00 -28.02
CA THR A 2 12.63 5.32 -26.89
C THR A 2 13.51 5.65 -25.68
N SER A 3 13.25 6.76 -24.99
CA SER A 3 13.93 7.08 -23.76
C SER A 3 13.79 5.92 -22.77
N PRO A 4 14.84 5.59 -21.98
CA PRO A 4 14.72 4.53 -20.98
C PRO A 4 13.61 4.87 -20.00
N ILE A 5 12.78 3.88 -19.68
CA ILE A 5 11.73 4.01 -18.67
C ILE A 5 12.41 4.22 -17.33
N ARG A 6 12.19 5.37 -16.70
CA ARG A 6 12.63 5.63 -15.33
C ARG A 6 11.52 5.24 -14.37
N SER A 7 11.88 4.53 -13.30
CA SER A 7 10.99 4.25 -12.20
C SER A 7 11.50 4.93 -10.94
N GLN A 8 10.64 5.76 -10.33
CA GLN A 8 10.96 6.46 -9.09
C GLN A 8 11.34 5.50 -7.95
N TYR A 9 10.75 4.28 -7.95
CA TYR A 9 11.03 3.27 -6.95
C TYR A 9 12.48 2.75 -7.04
N GLU A 10 12.96 2.39 -8.25
CA GLU A 10 14.33 1.91 -8.43
C GLU A 10 15.36 3.03 -8.22
N ASP A 11 15.06 4.25 -8.65
CA ASP A 11 15.91 5.41 -8.42
C ASP A 11 16.05 5.69 -6.91
N PHE A 12 14.96 5.59 -6.17
CA PHE A 12 14.99 5.72 -4.71
C PHE A 12 15.73 4.57 -4.02
N MET A 13 15.46 3.33 -4.41
CA MET A 13 16.17 2.17 -3.88
C MET A 13 17.68 2.28 -4.10
N ARG A 14 18.11 2.74 -5.30
CA ARG A 14 19.51 3.03 -5.61
C ARG A 14 20.07 4.11 -4.70
N HIS A 15 19.35 5.21 -4.53
CA HIS A 15 19.78 6.30 -3.66
C HIS A 15 20.05 5.82 -2.23
N VAL A 16 19.14 5.04 -1.63
CA VAL A 16 19.33 4.50 -0.27
C VAL A 16 20.47 3.48 -0.23
N PHE A 17 20.59 2.63 -1.26
CA PHE A 17 21.64 1.65 -1.33
C PHE A 17 23.04 2.27 -1.42
N GLU A 18 23.19 3.38 -2.15
CA GLU A 18 24.48 4.04 -2.36
C GLU A 18 24.82 5.05 -1.25
N HIS A 19 23.81 5.78 -0.76
CA HIS A 19 24.00 6.96 0.12
C HIS A 19 23.35 6.84 1.50
N GLY A 20 22.60 5.76 1.77
CA GLY A 20 21.95 5.55 3.06
C GLY A 20 22.94 5.38 4.20
N VAL A 21 22.52 5.78 5.40
CA VAL A 21 23.28 5.66 6.64
C VAL A 21 23.11 4.26 7.22
N GLU A 22 24.20 3.62 7.62
CA GLU A 22 24.14 2.34 8.32
C GLU A 22 23.61 2.52 9.75
N LYS A 23 22.62 1.69 10.11
CA LYS A 23 21.95 1.71 11.41
C LYS A 23 21.74 0.28 11.94
N ALA A 24 21.82 0.13 13.25
CA ALA A 24 21.23 -1.00 13.93
C ALA A 24 19.70 -0.92 13.87
N ASP A 25 19.05 -2.06 13.94
CA ASP A 25 17.59 -2.16 13.99
C ASP A 25 17.13 -3.16 15.05
N ARG A 26 15.82 -3.20 15.33
CA ARG A 26 15.22 -4.09 16.33
C ARG A 26 15.50 -5.59 16.06
N THR A 27 15.61 -5.97 14.82
CA THR A 27 15.82 -7.39 14.44
C THR A 27 17.29 -7.85 14.56
N GLY A 28 18.22 -6.91 14.77
CA GLY A 28 19.66 -7.20 14.80
C GLY A 28 20.27 -7.46 13.43
N THR A 29 19.50 -7.37 12.34
CA THR A 29 19.97 -7.59 10.97
C THR A 29 20.87 -6.44 10.49
N GLY A 30 20.60 -5.22 10.96
CA GLY A 30 21.21 -3.99 10.48
C GLY A 30 20.52 -3.49 9.19
N THR A 31 20.58 -2.19 8.99
CA THR A 31 19.94 -1.53 7.83
C THR A 31 20.83 -0.44 7.26
N LYS A 32 20.63 -0.15 5.97
CA LYS A 32 21.03 1.10 5.33
C LYS A 32 19.80 1.94 5.12
N SER A 33 19.75 3.19 5.61
CA SER A 33 18.51 3.97 5.62
C SER A 33 18.70 5.43 5.21
N ALA A 34 17.63 6.01 4.68
CA ALA A 34 17.44 7.44 4.51
C ALA A 34 16.14 7.87 5.20
N PHE A 35 16.13 9.08 5.76
CA PHE A 35 14.96 9.62 6.43
C PHE A 35 14.26 10.66 5.56
N GLY A 36 13.00 10.36 5.23
CA GLY A 36 12.16 11.25 4.42
C GLY A 36 12.37 11.11 2.91
N HIS A 37 11.35 10.59 2.22
CA HIS A 37 11.32 10.56 0.76
C HIS A 37 9.89 10.54 0.24
N GLN A 38 9.67 11.05 -0.97
CA GLN A 38 8.36 11.03 -1.59
C GLN A 38 8.47 10.57 -3.04
N MET A 39 7.53 9.71 -3.46
CA MET A 39 7.33 9.29 -4.85
C MET A 39 5.90 9.62 -5.26
N ARG A 40 5.70 9.96 -6.54
CA ARG A 40 4.40 10.30 -7.12
C ARG A 40 4.16 9.47 -8.37
N PHE A 41 3.02 8.80 -8.42
CA PHE A 41 2.61 7.92 -9.52
C PHE A 41 1.30 8.47 -10.09
N ASP A 42 1.29 8.89 -11.36
CA ASP A 42 0.06 9.20 -12.09
C ASP A 42 -0.64 7.87 -12.42
N LEU A 43 -1.78 7.63 -11.79
CA LEU A 43 -2.52 6.37 -11.96
C LEU A 43 -3.21 6.27 -13.31
N SER A 44 -3.30 7.36 -14.07
CA SER A 44 -3.82 7.35 -15.44
C SER A 44 -2.79 6.81 -16.45
N GLU A 45 -1.50 6.81 -16.12
CA GLU A 45 -0.42 6.28 -16.95
C GLU A 45 -0.20 4.76 -16.78
N GLY A 46 -0.78 4.17 -15.73
CA GLY A 46 -0.68 2.74 -15.45
C GLY A 46 -0.76 2.42 -13.96
N PHE A 47 -0.93 1.15 -13.66
CA PHE A 47 -0.96 0.65 -12.29
C PHE A 47 0.47 0.42 -11.79
N PRO A 48 0.95 1.10 -10.73
CA PRO A 48 2.35 1.09 -10.31
C PRO A 48 2.74 -0.23 -9.63
N LEU A 49 2.66 -1.33 -10.36
CA LEU A 49 3.10 -2.66 -9.98
C LEU A 49 4.53 -2.86 -10.49
N VAL A 50 5.49 -2.89 -9.56
CA VAL A 50 6.94 -2.97 -9.88
C VAL A 50 7.23 -4.09 -10.89
N THR A 51 8.07 -3.77 -11.89
CA THR A 51 8.39 -4.69 -13.00
C THR A 51 9.81 -5.24 -12.95
N THR A 52 10.71 -4.64 -12.19
CA THR A 52 12.11 -5.12 -12.01
C THR A 52 12.20 -6.41 -11.20
N LYS A 53 11.14 -6.76 -10.49
CA LYS A 53 10.89 -8.10 -9.94
C LYS A 53 9.39 -8.37 -9.93
N LYS A 54 8.99 -9.63 -10.06
CA LYS A 54 7.58 -10.03 -9.97
C LYS A 54 7.06 -9.81 -8.54
N VAL A 55 6.01 -9.01 -8.42
CA VAL A 55 5.24 -8.82 -7.18
C VAL A 55 4.07 -9.79 -7.17
N HIS A 56 3.77 -10.40 -6.02
CA HIS A 56 2.69 -11.37 -5.88
C HIS A 56 1.34 -10.65 -5.71
N LEU A 57 0.72 -10.28 -6.84
CA LEU A 57 -0.52 -9.50 -6.89
C LEU A 57 -1.64 -10.09 -6.02
N LYS A 58 -1.77 -11.43 -5.98
CA LYS A 58 -2.79 -12.09 -5.15
C LYS A 58 -2.68 -11.69 -3.67
N SER A 59 -1.46 -11.64 -3.14
CA SER A 59 -1.24 -11.21 -1.75
C SER A 59 -1.60 -9.74 -1.54
N VAL A 60 -1.25 -8.86 -2.49
CA VAL A 60 -1.59 -7.43 -2.42
C VAL A 60 -3.10 -7.23 -2.36
N VAL A 61 -3.84 -7.87 -3.28
CA VAL A 61 -5.29 -7.74 -3.36
C VAL A 61 -5.97 -8.31 -2.12
N LEU A 62 -5.62 -9.55 -1.73
CA LEU A 62 -6.25 -10.20 -0.59
C LEU A 62 -5.94 -9.51 0.74
N GLU A 63 -4.73 -8.96 0.91
CA GLU A 63 -4.40 -8.16 2.09
C GLU A 63 -5.25 -6.90 2.18
N LEU A 64 -5.42 -6.16 1.08
CA LEU A 64 -6.28 -4.97 1.07
C LEU A 64 -7.74 -5.33 1.36
N LEU A 65 -8.26 -6.41 0.76
CA LEU A 65 -9.61 -6.88 1.05
C LEU A 65 -9.78 -7.31 2.51
N TRP A 66 -8.74 -7.92 3.10
CA TRP A 66 -8.73 -8.28 4.51
C TRP A 66 -8.75 -7.03 5.41
N PHE A 67 -8.01 -5.97 5.10
CA PHE A 67 -8.11 -4.68 5.80
C PHE A 67 -9.52 -4.09 5.69
N LEU A 68 -10.11 -4.12 4.49
CA LEU A 68 -11.47 -3.59 4.25
C LEU A 68 -12.57 -4.42 4.96
N ARG A 69 -12.30 -5.66 5.33
CA ARG A 69 -13.18 -6.48 6.18
C ARG A 69 -13.17 -6.04 7.65
N GLY A 70 -12.19 -5.25 8.07
CA GLY A 70 -12.01 -4.89 9.47
C GLY A 70 -11.48 -6.03 10.34
N ASP A 71 -10.82 -7.01 9.74
CA ASP A 71 -10.35 -8.21 10.40
C ASP A 71 -8.94 -8.01 10.99
N GLY A 72 -8.70 -8.56 12.17
CA GLY A 72 -7.40 -8.59 12.86
C GLY A 72 -6.82 -10.01 12.99
N ASN A 73 -7.39 -11.00 12.27
CA ASN A 73 -6.95 -12.39 12.32
C ASN A 73 -6.46 -12.87 10.95
N ALA A 74 -5.22 -13.41 10.91
CA ALA A 74 -4.57 -13.84 9.68
C ALA A 74 -5.19 -15.08 9.04
N LYS A 75 -6.07 -15.80 9.74
CA LYS A 75 -6.64 -17.07 9.28
C LYS A 75 -7.38 -16.92 7.95
N TRP A 76 -8.10 -15.82 7.77
CA TRP A 76 -8.78 -15.52 6.52
C TRP A 76 -7.82 -15.43 5.31
N LEU A 77 -6.61 -14.89 5.52
CA LEU A 77 -5.54 -14.85 4.51
C LEU A 77 -4.94 -16.23 4.29
N GLN A 78 -4.64 -16.95 5.37
CA GLN A 78 -4.05 -18.30 5.33
C GLN A 78 -4.94 -19.29 4.57
N ASP A 79 -6.26 -19.26 4.78
CA ASP A 79 -7.25 -20.08 4.08
C ASP A 79 -7.28 -19.81 2.57
N ARG A 80 -6.75 -18.65 2.14
CA ARG A 80 -6.61 -18.22 0.73
C ARG A 80 -5.20 -18.40 0.18
N GLY A 81 -4.30 -19.02 0.95
CA GLY A 81 -2.91 -19.28 0.58
C GLY A 81 -2.02 -18.05 0.63
N VAL A 82 -2.39 -17.02 1.40
CA VAL A 82 -1.58 -15.83 1.66
C VAL A 82 -0.96 -15.93 3.05
N THR A 83 0.37 -15.92 3.12
CA THR A 83 1.14 -16.22 4.33
C THR A 83 1.97 -15.03 4.85
N ILE A 84 1.81 -13.86 4.25
CA ILE A 84 2.65 -12.68 4.51
C ILE A 84 2.53 -12.11 5.93
N TRP A 85 1.56 -12.59 6.71
CA TRP A 85 1.35 -12.21 8.11
C TRP A 85 1.70 -13.31 9.13
N ASN A 86 2.12 -14.50 8.65
CA ASN A 86 2.35 -15.65 9.52
C ASN A 86 3.43 -15.44 10.58
N GLU A 87 4.47 -14.65 10.24
CA GLU A 87 5.60 -14.36 11.13
C GLU A 87 5.17 -13.62 12.43
N TRP A 88 4.05 -12.90 12.38
CA TRP A 88 3.54 -12.10 13.51
C TRP A 88 2.29 -12.68 14.16
N ALA A 89 1.60 -13.61 13.47
CA ALA A 89 0.36 -14.17 13.96
C ALA A 89 0.59 -15.13 15.13
N LYS A 90 -0.27 -15.05 16.15
CA LYS A 90 -0.35 -16.08 17.20
C LYS A 90 -0.80 -17.42 16.61
N PRO A 91 -0.70 -18.54 17.36
CA PRO A 91 -1.12 -19.86 16.88
C PRO A 91 -2.59 -19.94 16.42
N ASP A 92 -3.47 -19.10 16.98
CA ASP A 92 -4.88 -18.97 16.60
C ASP A 92 -5.13 -17.96 15.47
N GLY A 93 -4.06 -17.38 14.93
CA GLY A 93 -4.09 -16.38 13.86
C GLY A 93 -4.29 -14.95 14.32
N ASP A 94 -4.48 -14.69 15.62
CA ASP A 94 -4.72 -13.34 16.13
C ASP A 94 -3.48 -12.44 15.96
N LEU A 95 -3.72 -11.22 15.50
CA LEU A 95 -2.72 -10.15 15.31
C LEU A 95 -3.03 -8.91 16.19
N GLY A 96 -4.14 -8.96 16.94
CA GLY A 96 -4.65 -7.80 17.65
C GLY A 96 -5.28 -6.75 16.73
N PRO A 97 -5.52 -5.54 17.22
CA PRO A 97 -6.26 -4.50 16.49
C PRO A 97 -5.40 -3.79 15.42
N VAL A 98 -4.84 -4.58 14.48
CA VAL A 98 -4.02 -4.07 13.37
C VAL A 98 -4.88 -3.35 12.31
N TYR A 99 -4.27 -2.81 11.30
CA TYR A 99 -4.80 -1.99 10.19
C TYR A 99 -6.32 -2.06 9.96
N GLY A 100 -6.85 -3.22 9.60
CA GLY A 100 -8.27 -3.39 9.26
C GLY A 100 -9.19 -3.03 10.42
N VAL A 101 -8.84 -3.42 11.64
CA VAL A 101 -9.61 -3.07 12.85
C VAL A 101 -9.61 -1.57 13.05
N GLN A 102 -8.46 -0.90 12.95
CA GLN A 102 -8.38 0.55 13.10
C GLN A 102 -9.14 1.29 12.00
N TRP A 103 -9.09 0.83 10.76
CA TRP A 103 -9.80 1.45 9.63
C TRP A 103 -11.31 1.36 9.76
N ARG A 104 -11.82 0.23 10.27
CA ARG A 104 -13.24 -0.12 10.24
C ARG A 104 -13.95 -0.05 11.58
N SER A 105 -13.20 -0.05 12.67
CA SER A 105 -13.75 -0.15 14.02
C SER A 105 -12.91 0.61 15.05
N TRP A 106 -12.57 1.87 14.75
CA TRP A 106 -11.82 2.72 15.67
C TRP A 106 -12.62 2.96 16.95
N PRO A 107 -12.10 2.59 18.15
CA PRO A 107 -12.86 2.70 19.39
C PRO A 107 -13.05 4.17 19.81
N THR A 108 -14.24 4.46 20.38
CA THR A 108 -14.55 5.77 20.96
C THR A 108 -14.66 5.71 22.48
N PRO A 109 -14.44 6.81 23.19
CA PRO A 109 -14.54 6.87 24.67
C PRO A 109 -15.92 6.43 25.23
N GLY A 110 -16.99 6.55 24.43
CA GLY A 110 -18.35 6.12 24.80
C GLY A 110 -18.65 4.64 24.54
N GLY A 111 -17.64 3.83 24.17
CA GLY A 111 -17.84 2.39 23.87
C GLY A 111 -18.38 2.10 22.48
N GLY A 112 -18.50 3.12 21.63
CA GLY A 112 -18.84 2.95 20.21
C GLY A 112 -17.59 2.81 19.32
N HIS A 113 -17.83 2.71 18.02
CA HIS A 113 -16.78 2.57 17.01
C HIS A 113 -17.02 3.49 15.82
N ILE A 114 -15.95 3.93 15.18
CA ILE A 114 -15.97 4.73 13.94
C ILE A 114 -15.44 3.86 12.82
N ASP A 115 -16.20 3.75 11.73
CA ASP A 115 -15.76 3.18 10.47
C ASP A 115 -15.17 4.29 9.59
N GLN A 116 -13.85 4.43 9.61
CA GLN A 116 -13.15 5.49 8.87
C GLN A 116 -13.31 5.32 7.35
N ILE A 117 -13.35 4.08 6.84
CA ILE A 117 -13.51 3.83 5.39
C ILE A 117 -14.92 4.18 4.92
N ALA A 118 -15.95 3.83 5.69
CA ALA A 118 -17.33 4.23 5.38
C ALA A 118 -17.48 5.77 5.39
N GLU A 119 -16.82 6.45 6.33
CA GLU A 119 -16.83 7.92 6.38
C GLU A 119 -16.07 8.54 5.21
N VAL A 120 -14.95 7.94 4.75
CA VAL A 120 -14.25 8.36 3.52
C VAL A 120 -15.19 8.28 2.31
N VAL A 121 -15.85 7.14 2.08
CA VAL A 121 -16.80 6.97 0.97
C VAL A 121 -17.91 8.02 1.03
N LYS A 122 -18.46 8.26 2.21
CA LYS A 122 -19.50 9.27 2.43
C LYS A 122 -18.98 10.67 2.09
N GLN A 123 -17.81 11.06 2.61
CA GLN A 123 -17.24 12.39 2.35
C GLN A 123 -16.87 12.59 0.88
N LEU A 124 -16.29 11.59 0.21
CA LEU A 124 -16.02 11.67 -1.22
C LEU A 124 -17.29 11.94 -2.05
N LYS A 125 -18.42 11.35 -1.67
CA LYS A 125 -19.72 11.56 -2.35
C LYS A 125 -20.42 12.86 -2.00
N THR A 126 -20.25 13.37 -0.78
CA THR A 126 -21.07 14.50 -0.27
C THR A 126 -20.29 15.79 -0.08
N ASN A 127 -18.98 15.73 0.11
CA ASN A 127 -18.10 16.88 0.35
C ASN A 127 -16.68 16.60 -0.15
N PRO A 128 -16.47 16.38 -1.47
CA PRO A 128 -15.17 16.00 -2.05
C PRO A 128 -14.07 17.04 -1.85
N ASP A 129 -14.41 18.31 -1.63
CA ASP A 129 -13.45 19.40 -1.36
C ASP A 129 -12.89 19.39 0.07
N SER A 130 -13.34 18.46 0.91
CA SER A 130 -12.88 18.36 2.30
C SER A 130 -11.38 18.04 2.39
N ARG A 131 -10.68 18.80 3.23
CA ARG A 131 -9.28 18.52 3.60
C ARG A 131 -9.15 17.52 4.77
N ARG A 132 -10.26 16.88 5.17
CA ARG A 132 -10.36 15.99 6.33
C ARG A 132 -10.67 14.55 5.94
N ILE A 133 -10.47 14.18 4.68
CA ILE A 133 -10.67 12.82 4.19
C ILE A 133 -9.39 12.02 4.51
N ILE A 134 -9.29 11.59 5.76
CA ILE A 134 -8.09 10.95 6.34
C ILE A 134 -8.50 9.65 7.01
N VAL A 135 -7.62 8.64 6.89
CA VAL A 135 -7.70 7.38 7.65
C VAL A 135 -6.40 7.19 8.42
N SER A 136 -6.49 6.90 9.71
CA SER A 136 -5.36 6.60 10.57
C SER A 136 -5.41 5.16 11.07
N ALA A 137 -4.28 4.46 10.96
CA ALA A 137 -4.07 3.18 11.64
C ALA A 137 -3.28 3.36 12.94
N TRP A 138 -2.67 4.53 13.16
CA TRP A 138 -1.83 4.82 14.32
C TRP A 138 -2.67 5.23 15.52
N ASN A 139 -3.24 4.24 16.22
CA ASN A 139 -3.98 4.44 17.46
C ASN A 139 -3.04 4.24 18.65
N VAL A 140 -2.61 5.34 19.25
CA VAL A 140 -1.63 5.32 20.36
C VAL A 140 -2.08 4.46 21.55
N ALA A 141 -3.38 4.38 21.82
CA ALA A 141 -3.94 3.57 22.90
C ALA A 141 -3.91 2.05 22.63
N ASP A 142 -3.76 1.65 21.38
CA ASP A 142 -3.80 0.24 20.96
C ASP A 142 -2.46 -0.31 20.49
N LEU A 143 -1.42 0.52 20.30
CA LEU A 143 -0.12 0.08 19.75
C LEU A 143 0.47 -1.12 20.49
N SER A 144 0.36 -1.15 21.81
CA SER A 144 0.90 -2.27 22.62
C SER A 144 0.11 -3.57 22.51
N LYS A 145 -1.09 -3.53 21.90
CA LYS A 145 -1.95 -4.70 21.67
C LYS A 145 -1.76 -5.30 20.29
N MET A 146 -1.04 -4.62 19.40
CA MET A 146 -0.81 -5.02 18.01
C MET A 146 0.41 -5.93 17.91
N ALA A 147 0.30 -7.03 17.18
CA ALA A 147 1.44 -7.89 16.88
C ALA A 147 2.51 -7.17 16.06
N LEU A 148 2.10 -6.22 15.21
CA LEU A 148 2.95 -5.33 14.46
C LEU A 148 2.35 -3.92 14.45
N MET A 149 3.09 -2.94 14.96
CA MET A 149 2.67 -1.54 14.90
C MET A 149 2.63 -1.04 13.45
N PRO A 150 1.58 -0.30 13.05
CA PRO A 150 1.37 0.08 11.65
C PRO A 150 2.56 0.80 11.03
N CYS A 151 3.11 0.23 9.95
CA CYS A 151 4.17 0.86 9.15
C CYS A 151 3.58 1.96 8.27
N HIS A 152 2.54 1.66 7.48
CA HIS A 152 1.74 2.63 6.75
C HIS A 152 0.70 3.21 7.71
N ALA A 153 1.07 4.33 8.36
CA ALA A 153 0.44 4.80 9.57
C ALA A 153 -0.84 5.60 9.33
N PHE A 154 -0.88 6.41 8.25
CA PHE A 154 -2.08 7.14 7.86
C PHE A 154 -2.05 7.52 6.38
N PHE A 155 -3.23 7.80 5.82
CA PHE A 155 -3.36 8.26 4.44
C PHE A 155 -4.50 9.26 4.28
N GLN A 156 -4.40 10.10 3.25
CA GLN A 156 -5.33 11.18 2.95
C GLN A 156 -5.73 11.14 1.49
N PHE A 157 -6.99 11.47 1.24
CA PHE A 157 -7.52 11.63 -0.12
C PHE A 157 -7.69 13.10 -0.48
N TYR A 158 -7.56 13.38 -1.77
CA TYR A 158 -7.76 14.67 -2.38
C TYR A 158 -8.49 14.51 -3.70
N VAL A 159 -9.48 15.33 -3.95
CA VAL A 159 -10.22 15.36 -5.23
C VAL A 159 -9.86 16.64 -5.97
N ALA A 160 -9.19 16.50 -7.12
CA ALA A 160 -8.99 17.61 -8.02
C ALA A 160 -10.26 17.82 -8.86
N PRO A 161 -10.76 19.07 -9.03
CA PRO A 161 -11.90 19.32 -9.89
C PRO A 161 -11.57 18.96 -11.34
N SER A 162 -12.57 18.48 -12.08
CA SER A 162 -12.43 18.27 -13.52
C SER A 162 -12.21 19.59 -14.25
N THR A 163 -11.29 19.61 -15.20
CA THR A 163 -11.02 20.77 -16.06
C THR A 163 -11.81 20.77 -17.37
N GLY A 164 -12.74 19.83 -17.56
CA GLY A 164 -13.51 19.64 -18.79
C GLY A 164 -15.02 19.61 -18.58
N SER A 165 -15.77 19.37 -19.65
CA SER A 165 -17.24 19.22 -19.64
C SER A 165 -17.74 17.98 -18.91
N ALA A 166 -16.88 16.99 -18.63
CA ALA A 166 -17.16 15.87 -17.74
C ALA A 166 -16.98 16.33 -16.29
N GLN A 167 -18.05 16.38 -15.52
CA GLN A 167 -18.08 16.84 -14.11
C GLN A 167 -17.51 15.82 -13.12
N VAL A 168 -16.50 15.04 -13.53
CA VAL A 168 -15.94 13.98 -12.70
C VAL A 168 -14.59 14.46 -12.14
N GLY A 169 -14.49 14.54 -10.81
CA GLY A 169 -13.23 14.87 -10.14
C GLY A 169 -12.20 13.74 -10.26
N LYS A 170 -10.92 14.06 -10.09
CA LYS A 170 -9.81 13.09 -10.03
C LYS A 170 -9.42 12.82 -8.60
N LEU A 171 -9.54 11.56 -8.16
CA LEU A 171 -9.19 11.12 -6.82
C LEU A 171 -7.70 10.78 -6.73
N SER A 172 -7.01 11.44 -5.82
CA SER A 172 -5.62 11.15 -5.44
C SER A 172 -5.54 10.68 -4.00
N CYS A 173 -4.51 9.87 -3.70
CA CYS A 173 -4.23 9.38 -2.36
C CYS A 173 -2.78 9.68 -1.98
N GLN A 174 -2.55 10.19 -0.79
CA GLN A 174 -1.22 10.30 -0.19
C GLN A 174 -1.10 9.40 1.04
N LEU A 175 -0.12 8.51 1.02
CA LEU A 175 0.24 7.63 2.12
C LEU A 175 1.45 8.18 2.88
N TYR A 176 1.42 8.16 4.22
CA TYR A 176 2.61 8.26 5.05
C TYR A 176 2.97 6.89 5.66
N GLN A 177 4.13 6.38 5.28
CA GLN A 177 4.70 5.13 5.78
C GLN A 177 5.90 5.45 6.68
N ARG A 178 5.73 5.29 8.02
CA ARG A 178 6.75 5.65 9.03
C ARG A 178 8.00 4.79 8.97
N SER A 179 7.85 3.54 8.53
CA SER A 179 8.91 2.54 8.46
C SER A 179 8.72 1.74 7.16
N ALA A 180 9.72 1.76 6.30
CA ALA A 180 9.60 1.31 4.93
C ALA A 180 10.76 0.40 4.53
N ASP A 181 10.54 -0.93 4.58
CA ASP A 181 11.41 -1.89 3.89
C ASP A 181 11.28 -1.69 2.39
N ILE A 182 12.30 -1.05 1.80
CA ILE A 182 12.28 -0.66 0.38
C ILE A 182 12.25 -1.89 -0.51
N PHE A 183 12.91 -2.99 -0.12
CA PHE A 183 13.00 -4.16 -0.98
C PHE A 183 11.73 -5.02 -0.94
N LEU A 184 11.23 -5.41 0.23
CA LEU A 184 10.06 -6.29 0.34
C LEU A 184 8.74 -5.53 0.44
N GLY A 185 8.62 -4.59 1.39
CA GLY A 185 7.35 -3.98 1.76
C GLY A 185 6.86 -2.90 0.80
N VAL A 186 7.72 -1.95 0.42
CA VAL A 186 7.32 -0.76 -0.37
C VAL A 186 6.62 -1.11 -1.68
N PRO A 187 7.06 -2.11 -2.49
CA PRO A 187 6.33 -2.49 -3.71
C PRO A 187 4.90 -2.96 -3.46
N PHE A 188 4.67 -3.69 -2.36
CA PHE A 188 3.33 -4.12 -1.94
C PHE A 188 2.47 -2.92 -1.53
N ASN A 189 3.04 -2.02 -0.72
CA ASN A 189 2.30 -0.86 -0.25
C ASN A 189 1.93 0.11 -1.37
N ILE A 190 2.83 0.36 -2.35
CA ILE A 190 2.54 1.16 -3.54
C ILE A 190 1.34 0.54 -4.29
N ALA A 191 1.39 -0.74 -4.61
CA ALA A 191 0.33 -1.42 -5.35
C ALA A 191 -1.00 -1.47 -4.55
N SER A 192 -0.95 -1.71 -3.24
CA SER A 192 -2.13 -1.79 -2.37
C SER A 192 -2.88 -0.46 -2.30
N TYR A 193 -2.17 0.66 -2.09
CA TYR A 193 -2.83 1.97 -1.99
C TYR A 193 -3.23 2.54 -3.35
N ALA A 194 -2.50 2.23 -4.42
CA ALA A 194 -2.95 2.50 -5.78
C ALA A 194 -4.26 1.75 -6.07
N LEU A 195 -4.36 0.46 -5.70
CA LEU A 195 -5.58 -0.32 -5.84
C LEU A 195 -6.74 0.27 -5.03
N LEU A 196 -6.52 0.65 -3.76
CA LEU A 196 -7.53 1.30 -2.94
C LEU A 196 -8.03 2.60 -3.56
N THR A 197 -7.13 3.38 -4.17
CA THR A 197 -7.49 4.62 -4.87
C THR A 197 -8.41 4.34 -6.07
N HIS A 198 -8.09 3.34 -6.89
CA HIS A 198 -8.94 2.91 -8.00
C HIS A 198 -10.31 2.40 -7.54
N MET A 199 -10.36 1.61 -6.46
CA MET A 199 -11.62 1.10 -5.90
C MET A 199 -12.52 2.24 -5.42
N LEU A 200 -11.96 3.20 -4.67
CA LEU A 200 -12.69 4.38 -4.18
C LEU A 200 -13.14 5.29 -5.33
N ALA A 201 -12.30 5.49 -6.34
CA ALA A 201 -12.66 6.27 -7.52
C ALA A 201 -13.87 5.64 -8.23
N GLN A 202 -13.86 4.33 -8.47
CA GLN A 202 -14.99 3.61 -9.07
C GLN A 202 -16.26 3.71 -8.19
N GLN A 203 -16.13 3.56 -6.88
CA GLN A 203 -17.29 3.63 -5.94
C GLN A 203 -17.91 5.02 -5.83
N CYS A 204 -17.14 6.05 -6.13
CA CYS A 204 -17.55 7.45 -5.99
C CYS A 204 -17.74 8.16 -7.33
N ASP A 205 -17.76 7.43 -8.46
CA ASP A 205 -17.92 7.97 -9.82
C ASP A 205 -16.85 9.05 -10.14
N MET A 206 -15.58 8.77 -9.81
CA MET A 206 -14.44 9.64 -10.03
C MET A 206 -13.41 8.97 -10.94
N ASP A 207 -12.64 9.78 -11.66
CA ASP A 207 -11.41 9.33 -12.30
C ASP A 207 -10.28 9.19 -11.27
N VAL A 208 -9.25 8.43 -11.60
CA VAL A 208 -8.03 8.36 -10.78
C VAL A 208 -7.11 9.54 -11.08
N GLY A 209 -6.48 10.05 -10.03
CA GLY A 209 -5.39 11.03 -10.10
C GLY A 209 -4.06 10.39 -9.72
N ASP A 210 -3.38 10.96 -8.74
CA ASP A 210 -2.07 10.52 -8.30
C ASP A 210 -2.15 9.60 -7.07
N PHE A 211 -1.25 8.64 -7.01
CA PHE A 211 -0.83 8.03 -5.75
C PHE A 211 0.50 8.63 -5.31
N ILE A 212 0.54 9.21 -4.10
CA ILE A 212 1.75 9.78 -3.51
C ILE A 212 2.17 8.90 -2.31
N TRP A 213 3.34 8.30 -2.43
CA TRP A 213 3.96 7.56 -1.34
C TRP A 213 4.96 8.45 -0.61
N THR A 214 4.83 8.58 0.71
CA THR A 214 5.76 9.34 1.56
C THR A 214 6.32 8.42 2.64
N GLY A 215 7.63 8.21 2.63
CA GLY A 215 8.34 7.40 3.60
C GLY A 215 9.00 8.23 4.70
N GLY A 216 8.98 7.74 5.93
CA GLY A 216 9.76 8.21 7.05
C GLY A 216 11.15 7.56 7.11
N ASP A 217 11.33 6.53 7.95
CA ASP A 217 12.55 5.70 7.93
C ASP A 217 12.45 4.70 6.79
N CYS A 218 13.20 4.95 5.72
CA CYS A 218 13.22 4.15 4.51
C CYS A 218 14.52 3.35 4.49
N HIS A 219 14.43 2.03 4.55
CA HIS A 219 15.60 1.20 4.76
C HIS A 219 15.68 -0.02 3.85
N ILE A 220 16.91 -0.47 3.65
CA ILE A 220 17.27 -1.74 3.05
C ILE A 220 17.99 -2.57 4.12
N TYR A 221 17.46 -3.75 4.44
CA TYR A 221 18.10 -4.66 5.38
C TYR A 221 19.44 -5.17 4.84
N SER A 222 20.44 -5.36 5.71
CA SER A 222 21.78 -5.75 5.31
C SER A 222 21.82 -7.12 4.61
N ASN A 223 20.92 -8.03 4.97
CA ASN A 223 20.76 -9.34 4.31
C ASN A 223 20.06 -9.28 2.93
N HIS A 224 19.63 -8.09 2.47
CA HIS A 224 19.02 -7.89 1.15
C HIS A 224 19.95 -7.21 0.12
N HIS A 225 21.20 -6.90 0.47
CA HIS A 225 22.09 -6.15 -0.40
C HIS A 225 22.35 -6.83 -1.77
N GLU A 226 22.48 -8.16 -1.80
CA GLU A 226 22.65 -8.90 -3.06
C GLU A 226 21.39 -8.86 -3.91
N GLN A 227 20.23 -9.03 -3.30
CA GLN A 227 18.93 -8.96 -3.95
C GLN A 227 18.67 -7.57 -4.55
N VAL A 228 19.03 -6.52 -3.81
CA VAL A 228 18.94 -5.13 -4.28
C VAL A 228 19.86 -4.91 -5.48
N ARG A 229 21.13 -5.36 -5.44
CA ARG A 229 22.03 -5.28 -6.60
C ARG A 229 21.45 -6.00 -7.81
N ALA A 230 20.92 -7.21 -7.61
CA ALA A 230 20.30 -7.98 -8.68
C ALA A 230 19.07 -7.27 -9.27
N GLN A 231 18.24 -6.63 -8.45
CA GLN A 231 17.09 -5.88 -8.92
C GLN A 231 17.49 -4.60 -9.66
N LEU A 232 18.44 -3.84 -9.13
CA LEU A 232 18.95 -2.59 -9.73
C LEU A 232 19.70 -2.79 -11.06
N ALA A 233 20.16 -4.01 -11.33
CA ALA A 233 20.74 -4.38 -12.63
C ALA A 233 19.68 -4.61 -13.74
N ARG A 234 18.39 -4.62 -13.41
CA ARG A 234 17.30 -4.88 -14.35
C ARG A 234 16.68 -3.57 -14.81
N ALA A 235 16.40 -3.46 -16.11
CA ALA A 235 15.69 -2.30 -16.65
C ALA A 235 14.19 -2.35 -16.27
N PRO A 236 13.60 -1.27 -15.77
CA PRO A 236 12.16 -1.17 -15.61
C PRO A 236 11.42 -1.36 -16.93
N ARG A 237 10.23 -1.94 -16.87
CA ARG A 237 9.30 -2.12 -17.99
C ARG A 237 8.04 -1.29 -17.75
N PRO A 238 7.19 -1.08 -18.79
CA PRO A 238 5.93 -0.35 -18.61
C PRO A 238 5.07 -0.94 -17.50
N TYR A 239 4.40 -0.07 -16.74
CA TYR A 239 3.40 -0.51 -15.78
C TYR A 239 2.21 -1.17 -16.50
N PRO A 240 1.60 -2.19 -15.88
CA PRO A 240 0.39 -2.82 -16.40
C PRO A 240 -0.82 -1.90 -16.26
N THR A 241 -1.91 -2.28 -16.91
CA THR A 241 -3.24 -1.67 -16.70
C THR A 241 -4.02 -2.48 -15.67
N LEU A 242 -4.58 -1.81 -14.67
CA LEU A 242 -5.51 -2.42 -13.72
C LEU A 242 -6.91 -2.49 -14.35
N LEU A 243 -7.55 -3.64 -14.26
CA LEU A 243 -8.94 -3.86 -14.62
C LEU A 243 -9.75 -4.18 -13.37
N ILE A 244 -10.79 -3.40 -13.12
CA ILE A 244 -11.84 -3.71 -12.14
C ILE A 244 -13.07 -4.16 -12.93
N LYS A 245 -13.33 -5.46 -12.93
CA LYS A 245 -14.32 -6.11 -13.80
C LYS A 245 -15.76 -5.90 -13.35
N ARG A 246 -15.96 -5.62 -12.07
CA ARG A 246 -17.28 -5.44 -11.46
C ARG A 246 -17.27 -4.20 -10.56
N ARG A 247 -18.41 -3.53 -10.46
CA ARG A 247 -18.67 -2.51 -9.44
C ARG A 247 -19.72 -3.07 -8.46
N PRO A 248 -19.32 -3.53 -7.29
CA PRO A 248 -20.27 -3.98 -6.27
C PRO A 248 -21.04 -2.81 -5.65
N ALA A 249 -22.08 -3.10 -4.87
CA ALA A 249 -22.88 -2.08 -4.20
C ALA A 249 -22.09 -1.28 -3.15
N SER A 250 -21.09 -1.92 -2.55
CA SER A 250 -20.23 -1.31 -1.54
C SER A 250 -18.75 -1.62 -1.80
N ILE A 251 -17.86 -0.73 -1.34
CA ILE A 251 -16.40 -0.98 -1.37
C ILE A 251 -16.01 -2.24 -0.57
N PHE A 252 -16.85 -2.67 0.36
CA PHE A 252 -16.62 -3.84 1.20
C PHE A 252 -17.00 -5.16 0.55
N ASP A 253 -17.66 -5.12 -0.63
CA ASP A 253 -18.20 -6.28 -1.35
C ASP A 253 -17.34 -6.69 -2.54
N TYR A 254 -16.15 -6.08 -2.71
CA TYR A 254 -15.21 -6.55 -3.72
C TYR A 254 -14.63 -7.91 -3.34
N GLU A 255 -14.40 -8.71 -4.38
CA GLU A 255 -13.76 -10.01 -4.29
C GLU A 255 -12.47 -10.03 -5.10
N TYR A 256 -11.60 -11.00 -4.88
CA TYR A 256 -10.33 -11.12 -5.59
C TYR A 256 -10.51 -11.20 -7.12
N GLU A 257 -11.54 -11.89 -7.56
CA GLU A 257 -11.88 -12.14 -8.97
C GLU A 257 -12.31 -10.88 -9.72
N ASP A 258 -12.68 -9.82 -8.99
CA ASP A 258 -13.03 -8.51 -9.57
C ASP A 258 -11.81 -7.79 -10.16
N PHE A 259 -10.60 -8.21 -9.80
CA PHE A 259 -9.38 -7.53 -10.20
C PHE A 259 -8.56 -8.38 -11.18
N ALA A 260 -8.01 -7.70 -12.18
CA ALA A 260 -7.00 -8.26 -13.07
C ALA A 260 -6.01 -7.17 -13.47
N VAL A 261 -4.83 -7.57 -13.92
CA VAL A 261 -3.86 -6.67 -14.54
C VAL A 261 -3.53 -7.17 -15.94
N GLU A 262 -3.54 -6.27 -16.91
CA GLU A 262 -3.15 -6.55 -18.30
C GLU A 262 -1.79 -5.96 -18.61
N GLY A 263 -0.98 -6.69 -19.39
CA GLY A 263 0.35 -6.23 -19.80
C GLY A 263 1.41 -6.30 -18.68
N TYR A 264 1.17 -7.04 -17.58
CA TYR A 264 2.17 -7.22 -16.55
C TYR A 264 3.28 -8.18 -17.01
N ASP A 265 4.41 -7.63 -17.44
CA ASP A 265 5.58 -8.35 -17.91
C ASP A 265 6.79 -8.06 -16.96
N PRO A 266 6.80 -8.60 -15.73
CA PRO A 266 7.89 -8.36 -14.80
C PRO A 266 9.10 -9.26 -15.07
N HIS A 267 10.26 -8.83 -14.62
CA HIS A 267 11.39 -9.74 -14.42
C HIS A 267 11.05 -10.81 -13.35
N PRO A 268 11.73 -11.96 -13.35
CA PRO A 268 11.49 -13.01 -12.36
C PRO A 268 11.56 -12.51 -10.93
N ALA A 269 10.80 -13.14 -10.03
CA ALA A 269 10.82 -12.84 -8.60
C ALA A 269 12.25 -12.99 -8.03
N ILE A 270 12.56 -12.17 -7.03
CA ILE A 270 13.78 -12.27 -6.23
C ILE A 270 13.35 -12.62 -4.80
N LYS A 271 13.77 -13.79 -4.33
CA LYS A 271 13.46 -14.23 -2.96
C LYS A 271 14.38 -13.54 -1.96
N ALA A 272 13.83 -13.18 -0.80
CA ALA A 272 14.55 -12.69 0.35
C ALA A 272 13.88 -13.12 1.65
N ALA A 273 14.64 -13.22 2.72
CA ALA A 273 14.11 -13.51 4.04
C ALA A 273 13.46 -12.25 4.64
N VAL A 274 12.37 -12.43 5.35
CA VAL A 274 11.75 -11.33 6.15
C VAL A 274 12.60 -11.12 7.39
N ALA A 275 12.88 -9.86 7.73
CA ALA A 275 13.52 -9.50 9.00
C ALA A 275 12.43 -9.36 10.08
N VAL A 276 12.47 -10.19 11.12
CA VAL A 276 11.48 -10.28 12.22
C VAL A 276 12.11 -10.11 13.59
#